data_0a63d49e9858cb4b4ec2a1e099a0abc9
#
_entry.id   0a63d49e9858cb4b4ec2a1e099a0abc9
#
_cell.length_a   1.000
_cell.length_b   1.000
_cell.length_c   1.000
_cell.angle_alpha   90.00
_cell.angle_beta   90.00
_cell.angle_gamma   90.00
#
_symmetry.space_group_name_H-M   'P 1'
#
loop_
_entity.id
_entity.type
_entity.pdbx_description
1 polymer ?
#
loop_
_entity_poly.entity_id
_entity_poly.type
_entity_poly.pdbx_seq_one_letter_code
_entity_poly.pdbx_strand_id
1 'polypeptide(L)'
;MKLPHIKGFDQDALQKYFKNTGWLILARVGSLLIKVVVGFAIANYLGKDQNGLLNYPQAFVAFFIAAAALGLDGFTTRELLKHPEKRDELLGTSLRLKLIGGLGAMPLIYLGYLINQSFFTPTQTPLSYILIIGLSGITQAFYITDSYFQATVQAKYVTFTQVFGNIFSAIIKLLLILNHAELIWFVWAIFFDTVILAFGYLYFYQKKAAGLSKWRYDKSIAKHLLSNSWPLAFSAILVSLYMKIDQLMVDNYLGSGELGIYSTVVQLSESWYFIPVAIVTSVFPAIMNAKRDDTERYQKRLQNMYDLMVWMSLSIAIVTTFISPLAYRIIYKEEFWSGAHVLSVHVWAGIFVFLGSASGQYLIAEGYTKISLMRTAVGALVNIVLNIYLIPKYGIMGAAIATLAAYFVATFLILIIPKTHQQGLMMLKSLFLVTLFQKIIKR
;
A
#
# COMPACT_ATOMS: atom_id res chain seq x y z
N MET A 1 3.36 1.45 29.74
CA MET A 1 2.32 0.46 30.07
C MET A 1 3.03 -0.85 30.35
N LYS A 2 2.91 -1.42 31.56
CA LYS A 2 3.45 -2.76 31.87
C LYS A 2 2.41 -3.78 31.38
N LEU A 3 2.82 -4.68 30.50
CA LEU A 3 1.95 -5.75 30.02
C LEU A 3 1.70 -6.77 31.15
N PRO A 4 0.52 -7.41 31.21
CA PRO A 4 0.26 -8.47 32.15
C PRO A 4 1.22 -9.65 31.92
N HIS A 5 1.59 -10.31 33.00
CA HIS A 5 2.53 -11.44 32.95
C HIS A 5 1.89 -12.62 32.20
N ILE A 6 2.43 -12.95 31.02
CA ILE A 6 1.97 -14.09 30.22
C ILE A 6 2.93 -15.26 30.48
N LYS A 7 2.44 -16.31 31.15
CA LYS A 7 3.21 -17.53 31.44
C LYS A 7 3.74 -18.13 30.12
N GLY A 8 5.04 -18.41 30.06
CA GLY A 8 5.70 -19.04 28.91
C GLY A 8 6.30 -18.08 27.88
N PHE A 9 6.29 -16.76 28.14
CA PHE A 9 6.95 -15.77 27.28
C PHE A 9 7.99 -14.97 28.06
N ASP A 10 9.11 -14.68 27.41
CA ASP A 10 10.09 -13.69 27.88
C ASP A 10 9.39 -12.31 27.87
N GLN A 11 9.21 -11.76 29.05
CA GLN A 11 8.49 -10.49 29.26
C GLN A 11 9.18 -9.30 28.61
N ASP A 12 10.52 -9.29 28.61
CA ASP A 12 11.29 -8.19 28.02
C ASP A 12 11.21 -8.24 26.49
N ALA A 13 11.29 -9.43 25.92
CA ALA A 13 11.06 -9.64 24.49
C ALA A 13 9.63 -9.23 24.08
N LEU A 14 8.62 -9.67 24.83
CA LEU A 14 7.21 -9.33 24.58
C LEU A 14 6.99 -7.81 24.64
N GLN A 15 7.53 -7.13 25.66
CA GLN A 15 7.42 -5.68 25.80
C GLN A 15 8.13 -4.93 24.68
N LYS A 16 9.30 -5.41 24.23
CA LYS A 16 10.05 -4.87 23.10
C LYS A 16 9.24 -4.97 21.81
N TYR A 17 8.66 -6.14 21.50
CA TYR A 17 7.82 -6.33 20.31
C TYR A 17 6.55 -5.49 20.34
N PHE A 18 5.87 -5.43 21.49
CA PHE A 18 4.65 -4.62 21.63
C PHE A 18 4.93 -3.13 21.47
N LYS A 19 6.01 -2.63 22.04
CA LYS A 19 6.46 -1.25 21.88
C LYS A 19 6.82 -0.94 20.42
N ASN A 20 7.50 -1.88 19.75
CA ASN A 20 7.87 -1.75 18.35
C ASN A 20 6.64 -1.69 17.43
N THR A 21 5.65 -2.56 17.67
CA THR A 21 4.36 -2.54 16.92
C THR A 21 3.61 -1.24 17.15
N GLY A 22 3.59 -0.73 18.40
CA GLY A 22 2.99 0.57 18.72
C GLY A 22 3.64 1.72 17.92
N TRP A 23 4.95 1.73 17.79
CA TRP A 23 5.66 2.71 16.95
C TRP A 23 5.28 2.61 15.48
N LEU A 24 5.18 1.39 14.92
CA LEU A 24 4.77 1.18 13.53
C LEU A 24 3.33 1.66 13.28
N ILE A 25 2.41 1.40 14.20
CA ILE A 25 1.04 1.88 14.11
C ILE A 25 1.01 3.42 14.15
N LEU A 26 1.73 4.02 15.10
CA LEU A 26 1.83 5.47 15.22
C LEU A 26 2.38 6.11 13.94
N ALA A 27 3.43 5.51 13.35
CA ALA A 27 3.99 5.97 12.07
C ALA A 27 2.94 5.96 10.97
N ARG A 28 2.21 4.86 10.83
CA ARG A 28 1.22 4.70 9.75
C ARG A 28 0.03 5.63 9.94
N VAL A 29 -0.57 5.66 11.13
CA VAL A 29 -1.73 6.51 11.42
C VAL A 29 -1.36 7.98 11.34
N GLY A 30 -0.25 8.40 11.98
CA GLY A 30 0.20 9.77 11.96
C GLY A 30 0.54 10.26 10.55
N SER A 31 1.27 9.45 9.77
CA SER A 31 1.60 9.77 8.38
C SER A 31 0.36 9.88 7.50
N LEU A 32 -0.62 8.99 7.71
CA LEU A 32 -1.86 8.98 6.94
C LEU A 32 -2.70 10.22 7.22
N LEU A 33 -2.90 10.57 8.49
CA LEU A 33 -3.67 11.77 8.86
C LEU A 33 -3.07 13.03 8.25
N ILE A 34 -1.74 13.18 8.34
CA ILE A 34 -1.04 14.32 7.73
C ILE A 34 -1.27 14.33 6.22
N LYS A 35 -1.07 13.20 5.52
CA LYS A 35 -1.24 13.10 4.07
C LYS A 35 -2.67 13.41 3.62
N VAL A 36 -3.67 12.92 4.35
CA VAL A 36 -5.08 13.14 4.04
C VAL A 36 -5.42 14.63 4.19
N VAL A 37 -5.04 15.27 5.31
CA VAL A 37 -5.33 16.69 5.55
C VAL A 37 -4.61 17.58 4.53
N VAL A 38 -3.35 17.32 4.26
CA VAL A 38 -2.57 18.10 3.27
C VAL A 38 -3.10 17.83 1.86
N GLY A 39 -3.51 16.60 1.55
CA GLY A 39 -4.12 16.25 0.26
C GLY A 39 -5.39 17.03 -0.01
N PHE A 40 -6.25 17.23 1.00
CA PHE A 40 -7.44 18.10 0.88
C PHE A 40 -7.06 19.55 0.57
N ALA A 41 -6.08 20.09 1.28
CA ALA A 41 -5.64 21.46 1.06
C ALA A 41 -5.08 21.64 -0.36
N ILE A 42 -4.28 20.69 -0.85
CA ILE A 42 -3.71 20.70 -2.20
C ILE A 42 -4.81 20.60 -3.25
N ALA A 43 -5.74 19.63 -3.11
CA ALA A 43 -6.83 19.43 -4.07
C ALA A 43 -7.68 20.71 -4.19
N ASN A 44 -8.06 21.32 -3.06
CA ASN A 44 -8.83 22.56 -3.04
C ASN A 44 -8.06 23.75 -3.61
N TYR A 45 -6.74 23.81 -3.44
CA TYR A 45 -5.92 24.87 -3.99
C TYR A 45 -5.78 24.74 -5.51
N LEU A 46 -5.43 23.54 -5.98
CA LEU A 46 -5.14 23.29 -7.39
C LEU A 46 -6.41 23.21 -8.26
N GLY A 47 -7.56 22.80 -7.68
CA GLY A 47 -8.75 22.45 -8.45
C GLY A 47 -8.63 21.08 -9.12
N LYS A 48 -9.73 20.59 -9.67
CA LYS A 48 -9.82 19.21 -10.18
C LYS A 48 -8.84 18.90 -11.31
N ASP A 49 -8.65 19.82 -12.27
CA ASP A 49 -7.83 19.58 -13.46
C ASP A 49 -6.34 19.48 -13.09
N GLN A 50 -5.82 20.43 -12.31
CA GLN A 50 -4.44 20.39 -11.87
C GLN A 50 -4.20 19.27 -10.84
N ASN A 51 -5.19 18.92 -10.01
CA ASN A 51 -5.09 17.79 -9.12
C ASN A 51 -4.96 16.47 -9.89
N GLY A 52 -5.65 16.33 -11.03
CA GLY A 52 -5.46 15.20 -11.94
C GLY A 52 -4.06 15.15 -12.52
N LEU A 53 -3.56 16.29 -13.05
CA LEU A 53 -2.19 16.40 -13.58
C LEU A 53 -1.12 16.10 -12.52
N LEU A 54 -1.41 16.33 -11.23
CA LEU A 54 -0.51 15.99 -10.11
C LEU A 54 -0.55 14.49 -9.76
N ASN A 55 -1.71 13.85 -9.86
CA ASN A 55 -1.90 12.46 -9.45
C ASN A 55 -1.55 11.46 -10.56
N TYR A 56 -1.76 11.82 -11.84
CA TYR A 56 -1.42 10.95 -12.97
C TYR A 56 0.03 10.45 -12.95
N PRO A 57 1.07 11.32 -12.81
CA PRO A 57 2.45 10.85 -12.75
C PRO A 57 2.71 9.87 -11.61
N GLN A 58 2.07 10.07 -10.46
CA GLN A 58 2.22 9.19 -9.31
C GLN A 58 1.66 7.79 -9.61
N ALA A 59 0.48 7.72 -10.22
CA ALA A 59 -0.11 6.46 -10.64
C ALA A 59 0.73 5.79 -11.75
N PHE A 60 1.19 6.56 -12.73
CA PHE A 60 1.94 6.05 -13.87
C PHE A 60 3.30 5.47 -13.47
N VAL A 61 4.08 6.16 -12.63
CA VAL A 61 5.41 5.69 -12.24
C VAL A 61 5.37 4.59 -11.18
N ALA A 62 4.24 4.38 -10.52
CA ALA A 62 4.14 3.44 -9.39
C ALA A 62 4.59 2.01 -9.76
N PHE A 63 4.25 1.51 -10.96
CA PHE A 63 4.66 0.16 -11.36
C PHE A 63 6.15 0.08 -11.71
N PHE A 64 6.70 1.12 -12.30
CA PHE A 64 8.14 1.19 -12.62
C PHE A 64 8.97 1.27 -11.33
N ILE A 65 8.49 2.00 -10.33
CA ILE A 65 9.13 2.06 -9.01
C ILE A 65 9.01 0.72 -8.27
N ALA A 66 7.86 0.05 -8.35
CA ALA A 66 7.70 -1.30 -7.81
C ALA A 66 8.66 -2.31 -8.47
N ALA A 67 8.86 -2.20 -9.80
CA ALA A 67 9.85 -2.99 -10.52
C ALA A 67 11.28 -2.64 -10.10
N ALA A 68 11.61 -1.35 -9.96
CA ALA A 68 12.92 -0.85 -9.54
C ALA A 68 13.33 -1.33 -8.14
N ALA A 69 12.37 -1.57 -7.25
CA ALA A 69 12.61 -2.14 -5.92
C ALA A 69 13.11 -3.59 -5.97
N LEU A 70 12.94 -4.31 -7.09
CA LEU A 70 13.42 -5.69 -7.34
C LEU A 70 12.95 -6.71 -6.27
N GLY A 71 11.91 -6.39 -5.51
CA GLY A 71 11.43 -7.23 -4.39
C GLY A 71 12.40 -7.32 -3.21
N LEU A 72 13.42 -6.46 -3.18
CA LEU A 72 14.53 -6.56 -2.24
C LEU A 72 14.16 -6.15 -0.81
N ASP A 73 13.17 -5.27 -0.59
CA ASP A 73 12.89 -4.75 0.75
C ASP A 73 12.55 -5.86 1.76
N GLY A 74 11.54 -6.67 1.46
CA GLY A 74 11.16 -7.80 2.32
C GLY A 74 12.18 -8.93 2.31
N PHE A 75 12.82 -9.18 1.15
CA PHE A 75 13.81 -10.25 1.02
C PHE A 75 15.07 -9.93 1.82
N THR A 76 15.61 -8.71 1.71
CA THR A 76 16.79 -8.27 2.49
C THR A 76 16.52 -8.29 3.98
N THR A 77 15.33 -7.88 4.43
CA THR A 77 14.93 -8.01 5.85
C THR A 77 15.03 -9.45 6.34
N ARG A 78 14.54 -10.41 5.54
CA ARG A 78 14.62 -11.84 5.86
C ARG A 78 16.06 -12.36 5.92
N GLU A 79 16.89 -11.97 4.95
CA GLU A 79 18.30 -12.41 4.92
C GLU A 79 19.11 -11.78 6.06
N LEU A 80 18.83 -10.55 6.46
CA LEU A 80 19.44 -9.91 7.63
C LEU A 80 19.11 -10.62 8.95
N LEU A 81 17.91 -11.21 9.06
CA LEU A 81 17.52 -12.01 10.22
C LEU A 81 18.26 -13.35 10.27
N LYS A 82 18.57 -13.96 9.09
CA LYS A 82 19.26 -15.23 8.99
C LYS A 82 20.78 -15.10 9.11
N HIS A 83 21.32 -14.02 8.56
CA HIS A 83 22.75 -13.76 8.41
C HIS A 83 23.11 -12.34 8.89
N PRO A 84 22.94 -12.05 10.21
CA PRO A 84 23.23 -10.73 10.76
C PRO A 84 24.71 -10.35 10.62
N GLU A 85 25.61 -11.31 10.52
CA GLU A 85 27.03 -11.12 10.29
C GLU A 85 27.36 -10.54 8.91
N LYS A 86 26.52 -10.79 7.90
CA LYS A 86 26.67 -10.30 6.51
C LYS A 86 25.91 -8.99 6.27
N ARG A 87 25.58 -8.25 7.34
CA ARG A 87 24.77 -7.03 7.27
C ARG A 87 25.31 -6.03 6.24
N ASP A 88 26.60 -5.73 6.28
CA ASP A 88 27.20 -4.66 5.49
C ASP A 88 27.26 -5.02 3.99
N GLU A 89 27.46 -6.29 3.67
CA GLU A 89 27.39 -6.83 2.31
C GLU A 89 25.93 -6.89 1.81
N LEU A 90 24.99 -7.34 2.64
CA LEU A 90 23.58 -7.42 2.27
C LEU A 90 23.00 -6.03 1.97
N LEU A 91 23.22 -5.06 2.85
CA LEU A 91 22.71 -3.69 2.66
C LEU A 91 23.41 -2.97 1.51
N GLY A 92 24.75 -3.09 1.43
CA GLY A 92 25.53 -2.43 0.37
C GLY A 92 25.21 -2.99 -1.02
N THR A 93 25.02 -4.32 -1.12
CA THR A 93 24.64 -4.97 -2.38
C THR A 93 23.19 -4.61 -2.76
N SER A 94 22.26 -4.68 -1.81
CA SER A 94 20.84 -4.32 -2.06
C SER A 94 20.69 -2.85 -2.48
N LEU A 95 21.41 -1.91 -1.84
CA LEU A 95 21.42 -0.51 -2.25
C LEU A 95 21.84 -0.36 -3.71
N ARG A 96 22.99 -0.97 -4.10
CA ARG A 96 23.49 -0.86 -5.49
C ARG A 96 22.50 -1.44 -6.49
N LEU A 97 21.92 -2.60 -6.19
CA LEU A 97 20.90 -3.21 -7.06
C LEU A 97 19.66 -2.32 -7.20
N LYS A 98 19.16 -1.75 -6.11
CA LYS A 98 18.03 -0.82 -6.16
C LYS A 98 18.35 0.49 -6.87
N LEU A 99 19.56 1.02 -6.74
CA LEU A 99 20.00 2.20 -7.51
C LEU A 99 20.04 1.89 -9.01
N ILE A 100 20.59 0.73 -9.41
CA ILE A 100 20.58 0.28 -10.80
C ILE A 100 19.13 0.09 -11.29
N GLY A 101 18.25 -0.49 -10.46
CA GLY A 101 16.83 -0.62 -10.74
C GLY A 101 16.13 0.72 -10.94
N GLY A 102 16.39 1.70 -10.06
CA GLY A 102 15.84 3.06 -10.14
C GLY A 102 16.33 3.82 -11.38
N LEU A 103 17.62 3.74 -11.69
CA LEU A 103 18.18 4.32 -12.91
C LEU A 103 17.62 3.64 -14.16
N GLY A 104 17.51 2.30 -14.16
CA GLY A 104 16.92 1.52 -15.26
C GLY A 104 15.42 1.76 -15.43
N ALA A 105 14.70 2.17 -14.39
CA ALA A 105 13.30 2.54 -14.51
C ALA A 105 13.07 3.83 -15.31
N MET A 106 14.02 4.78 -15.30
CA MET A 106 13.85 6.06 -16.02
C MET A 106 13.63 5.89 -17.52
N PRO A 107 14.47 5.15 -18.29
CA PRO A 107 14.21 4.90 -19.71
C PRO A 107 12.93 4.09 -19.92
N LEU A 108 12.53 3.18 -19.01
CA LEU A 108 11.27 2.44 -19.10
C LEU A 108 10.06 3.35 -18.89
N ILE A 109 10.14 4.30 -17.96
CA ILE A 109 9.12 5.34 -17.75
C ILE A 109 8.96 6.19 -19.01
N TYR A 110 10.07 6.64 -19.62
CA TYR A 110 10.05 7.40 -20.87
C TYR A 110 9.42 6.59 -22.01
N LEU A 111 9.83 5.33 -22.16
CA LEU A 111 9.25 4.43 -23.17
C LEU A 111 7.75 4.21 -22.95
N GLY A 112 7.34 3.98 -21.68
CA GLY A 112 5.93 3.84 -21.31
C GLY A 112 5.13 5.09 -21.65
N TYR A 113 5.69 6.29 -21.44
CA TYR A 113 5.08 7.54 -21.85
C TYR A 113 4.90 7.62 -23.38
N LEU A 114 5.92 7.26 -24.15
CA LEU A 114 5.81 7.22 -25.62
C LEU A 114 4.74 6.24 -26.10
N ILE A 115 4.66 5.06 -25.48
CA ILE A 115 3.61 4.07 -25.79
C ILE A 115 2.23 4.66 -25.48
N ASN A 116 2.07 5.32 -24.32
CA ASN A 116 0.81 5.97 -23.98
C ASN A 116 0.41 7.02 -25.02
N GLN A 117 1.33 7.88 -25.41
CA GLN A 117 1.07 8.94 -26.38
C GLN A 117 0.76 8.41 -27.80
N SER A 118 1.27 7.21 -28.16
CA SER A 118 1.13 6.67 -29.52
C SER A 118 -0.07 5.72 -29.69
N PHE A 119 -0.42 4.98 -28.63
CA PHE A 119 -1.41 3.90 -28.71
C PHE A 119 -2.69 4.14 -27.90
N PHE A 120 -2.69 5.14 -27.02
CA PHE A 120 -3.83 5.49 -26.19
C PHE A 120 -4.20 6.96 -26.39
N THR A 121 -5.22 7.45 -25.69
CA THR A 121 -5.51 8.87 -25.66
C THR A 121 -4.33 9.61 -25.01
N PRO A 122 -3.68 10.56 -25.70
CA PRO A 122 -2.54 11.26 -25.16
C PRO A 122 -2.89 11.96 -23.84
N THR A 123 -2.13 11.68 -22.78
CA THR A 123 -2.30 12.38 -21.51
C THR A 123 -1.91 13.85 -21.65
N GLN A 124 -2.63 14.72 -20.99
CA GLN A 124 -2.30 16.15 -20.91
C GLN A 124 -1.14 16.44 -19.93
N THR A 125 -0.72 15.43 -19.16
CA THR A 125 0.35 15.57 -18.19
C THR A 125 1.70 15.77 -18.85
N PRO A 126 2.43 16.86 -18.55
CA PRO A 126 3.77 17.09 -19.09
C PRO A 126 4.74 15.96 -18.74
N LEU A 127 5.57 15.55 -19.72
CA LEU A 127 6.61 14.55 -19.51
C LEU A 127 7.54 14.90 -18.35
N SER A 128 7.83 16.19 -18.16
CA SER A 128 8.68 16.67 -17.04
C SER A 128 8.13 16.25 -15.68
N TYR A 129 6.80 16.29 -15.48
CA TYR A 129 6.18 15.88 -14.21
C TYR A 129 6.38 14.39 -13.95
N ILE A 130 6.19 13.58 -14.99
CA ILE A 130 6.39 12.13 -14.93
C ILE A 130 7.85 11.79 -14.61
N LEU A 131 8.81 12.45 -15.27
CA LEU A 131 10.22 12.22 -15.03
C LEU A 131 10.67 12.69 -13.64
N ILE A 132 10.21 13.86 -13.17
CA ILE A 132 10.54 14.35 -11.83
C ILE A 132 10.07 13.35 -10.76
N ILE A 133 8.82 12.88 -10.86
CA ILE A 133 8.31 11.87 -9.92
C ILE A 133 9.02 10.53 -10.12
N GLY A 134 9.39 10.17 -11.35
CA GLY A 134 10.20 8.98 -11.66
C GLY A 134 11.54 8.94 -10.93
N LEU A 135 12.20 10.09 -10.70
CA LEU A 135 13.44 10.18 -9.91
C LEU A 135 13.27 9.60 -8.49
N SER A 136 12.05 9.55 -7.96
CA SER A 136 11.78 8.94 -6.66
C SER A 136 12.15 7.46 -6.60
N GLY A 137 12.19 6.75 -7.73
CA GLY A 137 12.71 5.37 -7.79
C GLY A 137 14.18 5.25 -7.39
N ILE A 138 14.98 6.29 -7.67
CA ILE A 138 16.40 6.35 -7.29
C ILE A 138 16.52 6.65 -5.79
N THR A 139 15.80 7.66 -5.29
CA THR A 139 15.86 8.05 -3.87
C THR A 139 15.30 6.97 -2.95
N GLN A 140 14.28 6.24 -3.37
CA GLN A 140 13.72 5.12 -2.61
C GLN A 140 14.67 3.92 -2.49
N ALA A 141 15.75 3.85 -3.27
CA ALA A 141 16.79 2.83 -3.05
C ALA A 141 17.38 2.91 -1.64
N PHE A 142 17.50 4.11 -1.07
CA PHE A 142 18.02 4.34 0.27
C PHE A 142 17.08 3.87 1.41
N TYR A 143 15.81 3.56 1.10
CA TYR A 143 14.88 2.98 2.07
C TYR A 143 15.27 1.55 2.48
N ILE A 144 16.29 0.95 1.84
CA ILE A 144 16.84 -0.34 2.26
C ILE A 144 17.30 -0.34 3.72
N THR A 145 17.64 0.84 4.28
CA THR A 145 17.96 0.97 5.71
C THR A 145 16.79 0.66 6.63
N ASP A 146 15.55 0.81 6.16
CA ASP A 146 14.36 0.37 6.90
C ASP A 146 14.38 -1.14 7.15
N SER A 147 14.86 -1.94 6.17
CA SER A 147 15.03 -3.39 6.34
C SER A 147 15.93 -3.75 7.53
N TYR A 148 16.96 -2.96 7.79
CA TYR A 148 17.81 -3.12 8.98
C TYR A 148 17.04 -2.82 10.27
N PHE A 149 16.32 -1.71 10.33
CA PHE A 149 15.56 -1.35 11.53
C PHE A 149 14.42 -2.33 11.80
N GLN A 150 13.80 -2.89 10.77
CA GLN A 150 12.82 -3.96 10.92
C GLN A 150 13.46 -5.24 11.45
N ALA A 151 14.57 -5.69 10.87
CA ALA A 151 15.30 -6.90 11.31
C ALA A 151 15.81 -6.79 12.75
N THR A 152 16.22 -5.59 13.19
CA THR A 152 16.71 -5.34 14.57
C THR A 152 15.62 -4.96 15.57
N VAL A 153 14.32 -4.95 15.14
CA VAL A 153 13.17 -4.57 15.99
C VAL A 153 13.33 -3.15 16.56
N GLN A 154 13.70 -2.21 15.70
CA GLN A 154 13.95 -0.80 16.04
C GLN A 154 13.04 0.17 15.26
N ALA A 155 11.75 -0.17 15.15
CA ALA A 155 10.77 0.61 14.37
C ALA A 155 10.65 2.08 14.79
N LYS A 156 11.07 2.46 16.00
CA LYS A 156 11.02 3.85 16.46
C LYS A 156 11.76 4.82 15.53
N TYR A 157 12.89 4.40 14.93
CA TYR A 157 13.66 5.26 14.02
C TYR A 157 12.97 5.40 12.66
N VAL A 158 12.33 4.33 12.20
CA VAL A 158 11.44 4.35 11.03
C VAL A 158 10.27 5.33 11.28
N THR A 159 9.65 5.23 12.45
CA THR A 159 8.54 6.10 12.86
C THR A 159 8.96 7.57 12.87
N PHE A 160 10.08 7.89 13.52
CA PHE A 160 10.58 9.26 13.56
C PHE A 160 10.85 9.78 12.15
N THR A 161 11.54 9.02 11.31
CA THR A 161 11.76 9.41 9.91
C THR A 161 10.45 9.71 9.19
N GLN A 162 9.47 8.82 9.27
CA GLN A 162 8.21 8.96 8.56
C GLN A 162 7.35 10.11 9.10
N VAL A 163 7.18 10.22 10.41
CA VAL A 163 6.33 11.25 11.01
C VAL A 163 6.92 12.63 10.81
N PHE A 164 8.20 12.82 11.18
CA PHE A 164 8.85 14.11 11.00
C PHE A 164 9.03 14.49 9.53
N GLY A 165 9.37 13.52 8.67
CA GLY A 165 9.44 13.75 7.22
C GLY A 165 8.09 14.20 6.65
N ASN A 166 6.98 13.55 7.04
CA ASN A 166 5.64 13.93 6.58
C ASN A 166 5.20 15.30 7.16
N ILE A 167 5.55 15.64 8.41
CA ILE A 167 5.29 16.97 8.98
C ILE A 167 6.05 18.03 8.18
N PHE A 168 7.34 17.82 7.91
CA PHE A 168 8.16 18.75 7.16
C PHE A 168 7.63 18.93 5.73
N SER A 169 7.28 17.83 5.05
CA SER A 169 6.59 17.83 3.76
C SER A 169 5.29 18.63 3.80
N ALA A 170 4.47 18.42 4.83
CA ALA A 170 3.21 19.14 5.01
C ALA A 170 3.44 20.66 5.10
N ILE A 171 4.43 21.08 5.89
CA ILE A 171 4.80 22.50 6.03
C ILE A 171 5.21 23.08 4.68
N ILE A 172 6.07 22.40 3.91
CA ILE A 172 6.48 22.86 2.56
C ILE A 172 5.23 23.04 1.67
N LYS A 173 4.36 22.04 1.59
CA LYS A 173 3.17 22.07 0.74
C LYS A 173 2.19 23.17 1.14
N LEU A 174 2.01 23.40 2.44
CA LEU A 174 1.19 24.52 2.94
C LEU A 174 1.82 25.88 2.61
N LEU A 175 3.15 26.01 2.71
CA LEU A 175 3.85 27.22 2.28
C LEU A 175 3.72 27.47 0.77
N LEU A 176 3.75 26.42 -0.06
CA LEU A 176 3.47 26.54 -1.50
C LEU A 176 2.07 27.07 -1.77
N ILE A 177 1.05 26.58 -1.03
CA ILE A 177 -0.32 27.07 -1.14
C ILE A 177 -0.40 28.55 -0.74
N LEU A 178 0.22 28.93 0.38
CA LEU A 178 0.19 30.32 0.87
C LEU A 178 0.89 31.30 -0.07
N ASN A 179 1.91 30.85 -0.79
CA ASN A 179 2.64 31.66 -1.76
C ASN A 179 2.09 31.56 -3.19
N HIS A 180 0.89 30.98 -3.37
CA HIS A 180 0.24 30.83 -4.68
C HIS A 180 1.15 30.15 -5.72
N ALA A 181 1.90 29.11 -5.32
CA ALA A 181 2.86 28.46 -6.18
C ALA A 181 2.20 27.66 -7.30
N GLU A 182 2.86 27.62 -8.45
CA GLU A 182 2.42 26.83 -9.63
C GLU A 182 2.52 25.33 -9.37
N LEU A 183 1.77 24.54 -10.17
CA LEU A 183 1.70 23.09 -10.07
C LEU A 183 3.06 22.39 -10.06
N ILE A 184 4.02 22.88 -10.85
CA ILE A 184 5.36 22.28 -10.93
C ILE A 184 6.07 22.19 -9.56
N TRP A 185 5.83 23.15 -8.67
CA TRP A 185 6.42 23.14 -7.33
C TRP A 185 5.84 22.04 -6.44
N PHE A 186 4.57 21.70 -6.63
CA PHE A 186 3.95 20.53 -5.95
C PHE A 186 4.50 19.21 -6.50
N VAL A 187 4.79 19.12 -7.79
CA VAL A 187 5.47 17.95 -8.39
C VAL A 187 6.85 17.77 -7.77
N TRP A 188 7.64 18.85 -7.66
CA TRP A 188 8.91 18.81 -6.97
C TRP A 188 8.77 18.47 -5.48
N ALA A 189 7.75 19.00 -4.79
CA ALA A 189 7.51 18.68 -3.39
C ALA A 189 7.24 17.18 -3.18
N ILE A 190 6.51 16.49 -4.08
CA ILE A 190 6.31 15.03 -4.03
C ILE A 190 7.65 14.28 -4.20
N PHE A 191 8.50 14.72 -5.12
CA PHE A 191 9.84 14.14 -5.23
C PHE A 191 10.66 14.36 -3.96
N PHE A 192 10.67 15.59 -3.43
CA PHE A 192 11.40 15.93 -2.20
C PHE A 192 10.89 15.18 -0.97
N ASP A 193 9.63 14.74 -0.92
CA ASP A 193 9.17 13.85 0.13
C ASP A 193 10.02 12.58 0.20
N THR A 194 10.39 12.01 -0.94
CA THR A 194 11.21 10.80 -0.99
C THR A 194 12.66 11.08 -0.62
N VAL A 195 13.18 12.26 -0.95
CA VAL A 195 14.54 12.72 -0.55
C VAL A 195 14.61 12.92 0.96
N ILE A 196 13.61 13.58 1.55
CA ILE A 196 13.54 13.83 3.01
C ILE A 196 13.53 12.50 3.77
N LEU A 197 12.72 11.54 3.33
CA LEU A 197 12.67 10.22 3.94
C LEU A 197 13.99 9.47 3.76
N ALA A 198 14.59 9.50 2.58
CA ALA A 198 15.89 8.86 2.31
C ALA A 198 16.97 9.43 3.25
N PHE A 199 17.04 10.76 3.37
CA PHE A 199 17.97 11.42 4.27
C PHE A 199 17.72 11.03 5.73
N GLY A 200 16.47 11.03 6.19
CA GLY A 200 16.11 10.64 7.55
C GLY A 200 16.50 9.18 7.88
N TYR A 201 16.26 8.25 6.96
CA TYR A 201 16.67 6.86 7.10
C TYR A 201 18.20 6.71 7.16
N LEU A 202 18.93 7.38 6.27
CA LEU A 202 20.40 7.36 6.27
C LEU A 202 20.98 7.99 7.54
N TYR A 203 20.43 9.13 8.00
CA TYR A 203 20.85 9.81 9.22
C TYR A 203 20.73 8.89 10.46
N PHE A 204 19.56 8.25 10.64
CA PHE A 204 19.39 7.35 11.77
C PHE A 204 20.26 6.10 11.64
N TYR A 205 20.46 5.57 10.43
CA TYR A 205 21.35 4.45 10.22
C TYR A 205 22.80 4.81 10.57
N GLN A 206 23.29 5.95 10.09
CA GLN A 206 24.64 6.43 10.40
C GLN A 206 24.86 6.64 11.91
N LYS A 207 23.84 7.14 12.62
CA LYS A 207 23.93 7.43 14.05
C LYS A 207 23.77 6.19 14.96
N LYS A 208 23.06 5.16 14.51
CA LYS A 208 22.61 4.03 15.36
C LYS A 208 23.15 2.68 14.93
N ALA A 209 23.76 2.59 13.77
CA ALA A 209 24.41 1.40 13.25
C ALA A 209 25.91 1.62 13.02
N ALA A 210 26.54 0.74 12.24
CA ALA A 210 28.02 0.78 12.06
C ALA A 210 28.53 1.79 11.03
N GLY A 211 27.64 2.63 10.47
CA GLY A 211 27.99 3.62 9.44
C GLY A 211 27.91 3.08 8.01
N LEU A 212 27.62 4.00 7.09
CA LEU A 212 27.45 3.69 5.66
C LEU A 212 28.77 3.31 4.96
N SER A 213 29.90 3.81 5.47
CA SER A 213 31.24 3.54 4.90
C SER A 213 31.66 2.07 4.93
N LYS A 214 31.00 1.27 5.76
CA LYS A 214 31.25 -0.19 5.87
C LYS A 214 30.50 -0.99 4.82
N TRP A 215 29.56 -0.42 4.11
CA TRP A 215 28.77 -1.13 3.11
C TRP A 215 29.63 -1.57 1.92
N ARG A 216 29.54 -2.84 1.60
CA ARG A 216 30.32 -3.48 0.52
C ARG A 216 29.37 -4.15 -0.47
N TYR A 217 29.83 -4.20 -1.72
CA TYR A 217 29.14 -4.98 -2.76
C TYR A 217 29.76 -6.36 -2.83
N ASP A 218 28.90 -7.37 -2.86
CA ASP A 218 29.32 -8.74 -3.10
C ASP A 218 28.50 -9.32 -4.28
N LYS A 219 29.22 -9.85 -5.29
CA LYS A 219 28.61 -10.40 -6.51
C LYS A 219 27.81 -11.67 -6.24
N SER A 220 28.27 -12.51 -5.30
CA SER A 220 27.58 -13.75 -4.93
C SER A 220 26.25 -13.43 -4.24
N ILE A 221 26.28 -12.45 -3.30
CA ILE A 221 25.08 -11.96 -2.64
C ILE A 221 24.12 -11.32 -3.66
N ALA A 222 24.62 -10.53 -4.62
CA ALA A 222 23.78 -9.96 -5.67
C ALA A 222 23.04 -11.03 -6.48
N LYS A 223 23.76 -12.08 -6.89
CA LYS A 223 23.16 -13.23 -7.60
C LYS A 223 22.11 -13.92 -6.73
N HIS A 224 22.43 -14.17 -5.46
CA HIS A 224 21.50 -14.80 -4.51
C HIS A 224 20.23 -13.96 -4.30
N LEU A 225 20.39 -12.66 -4.08
CA LEU A 225 19.27 -11.74 -3.89
C LEU A 225 18.37 -11.73 -5.11
N LEU A 226 18.89 -11.47 -6.32
CA LEU A 226 18.09 -11.37 -7.55
C LEU A 226 17.39 -12.69 -7.91
N SER A 227 18.10 -13.84 -7.79
CA SER A 227 17.52 -15.15 -8.12
C SER A 227 16.38 -15.56 -7.19
N ASN A 228 16.31 -15.01 -5.98
CA ASN A 228 15.29 -15.37 -4.99
C ASN A 228 14.23 -14.28 -4.74
N SER A 229 14.52 -13.01 -5.07
CA SER A 229 13.57 -11.90 -4.86
C SER A 229 12.63 -11.65 -6.06
N TRP A 230 12.91 -12.16 -7.26
CA TRP A 230 12.13 -11.89 -8.46
C TRP A 230 10.62 -12.21 -8.32
N PRO A 231 10.18 -13.27 -7.56
CA PRO A 231 8.74 -13.50 -7.41
C PRO A 231 8.06 -12.40 -6.57
N LEU A 232 8.81 -11.82 -5.60
CA LEU A 232 8.34 -10.71 -4.80
C LEU A 232 8.27 -9.42 -5.64
N ALA A 233 9.27 -9.20 -6.52
CA ALA A 233 9.25 -8.08 -7.46
C ALA A 233 8.04 -8.16 -8.39
N PHE A 234 7.78 -9.32 -8.99
CA PHE A 234 6.64 -9.53 -9.87
C PHE A 234 5.30 -9.35 -9.13
N SER A 235 5.21 -9.85 -7.89
CA SER A 235 4.04 -9.64 -7.04
C SER A 235 3.82 -8.15 -6.74
N ALA A 236 4.88 -7.40 -6.44
CA ALA A 236 4.79 -5.96 -6.18
C ALA A 236 4.31 -5.16 -7.41
N ILE A 237 4.79 -5.52 -8.60
CA ILE A 237 4.33 -4.92 -9.87
C ILE A 237 2.84 -5.20 -10.07
N LEU A 238 2.40 -6.44 -9.90
CA LEU A 238 0.98 -6.80 -10.06
C LEU A 238 0.08 -6.09 -9.04
N VAL A 239 0.52 -5.96 -7.80
CA VAL A 239 -0.22 -5.23 -6.78
C VAL A 239 -0.30 -3.75 -7.14
N SER A 240 0.81 -3.15 -7.58
CA SER A 240 0.85 -1.75 -8.00
C SER A 240 -0.08 -1.50 -9.20
N LEU A 241 -0.05 -2.40 -10.20
CA LEU A 241 -0.97 -2.37 -11.33
C LEU A 241 -2.43 -2.44 -10.89
N TYR A 242 -2.75 -3.42 -10.07
CA TYR A 242 -4.09 -3.65 -9.52
C TYR A 242 -4.65 -2.45 -8.76
N MET A 243 -3.79 -1.67 -8.08
CA MET A 243 -4.21 -0.52 -7.29
C MET A 243 -4.20 0.81 -8.06
N LYS A 244 -3.57 0.89 -9.24
CA LYS A 244 -3.36 2.17 -9.91
C LYS A 244 -3.84 2.23 -11.36
N ILE A 245 -4.15 1.08 -11.96
CA ILE A 245 -4.54 1.02 -13.36
C ILE A 245 -5.84 1.78 -13.65
N ASP A 246 -6.79 1.76 -12.72
CA ASP A 246 -8.04 2.48 -12.80
C ASP A 246 -7.84 4.01 -12.94
N GLN A 247 -6.88 4.57 -12.17
CA GLN A 247 -6.54 5.99 -12.24
C GLN A 247 -6.00 6.39 -13.63
N LEU A 248 -5.16 5.53 -14.22
CA LEU A 248 -4.65 5.78 -15.57
C LEU A 248 -5.73 5.64 -16.64
N MET A 249 -6.64 4.67 -16.46
CA MET A 249 -7.75 4.49 -17.38
C MET A 249 -8.78 5.63 -17.27
N VAL A 250 -9.00 6.16 -16.07
CA VAL A 250 -9.84 7.36 -15.87
C VAL A 250 -9.25 8.56 -16.62
N ASP A 251 -7.94 8.83 -16.49
CA ASP A 251 -7.30 9.91 -17.25
C ASP A 251 -7.42 9.70 -18.77
N ASN A 252 -7.18 8.48 -19.21
CA ASN A 252 -7.22 8.12 -20.62
C ASN A 252 -8.61 8.30 -21.27
N TYR A 253 -9.68 7.92 -20.57
CA TYR A 253 -11.04 7.98 -21.10
C TYR A 253 -11.75 9.31 -20.80
N LEU A 254 -11.47 9.96 -19.68
CA LEU A 254 -12.25 11.09 -19.17
C LEU A 254 -11.43 12.37 -18.97
N GLY A 255 -10.10 12.27 -19.00
CA GLY A 255 -9.18 13.38 -18.82
C GLY A 255 -8.81 13.68 -17.37
N SER A 256 -7.91 14.66 -17.21
CA SER A 256 -7.30 14.99 -15.92
C SER A 256 -8.29 15.48 -14.86
N GLY A 257 -9.33 16.23 -15.24
CA GLY A 257 -10.33 16.73 -14.29
C GLY A 257 -11.08 15.61 -13.57
N GLU A 258 -11.53 14.58 -14.29
CA GLU A 258 -12.19 13.42 -13.70
C GLU A 258 -11.21 12.56 -12.90
N LEU A 259 -9.93 12.44 -13.35
CA LEU A 259 -8.88 11.82 -12.54
C LEU A 259 -8.66 12.59 -11.24
N GLY A 260 -8.68 13.92 -11.28
CA GLY A 260 -8.55 14.77 -10.09
C GLY A 260 -9.62 14.49 -9.04
N ILE A 261 -10.89 14.37 -9.46
CA ILE A 261 -12.00 13.98 -8.59
C ILE A 261 -11.81 12.54 -8.09
N TYR A 262 -11.55 11.59 -8.99
CA TYR A 262 -11.39 10.19 -8.66
C TYR A 262 -10.22 9.94 -7.68
N SER A 263 -9.13 10.71 -7.81
CA SER A 263 -7.99 10.62 -6.91
C SER A 263 -8.35 10.98 -5.46
N THR A 264 -9.28 11.94 -5.24
CA THR A 264 -9.77 12.25 -3.89
C THR A 264 -10.61 11.10 -3.32
N VAL A 265 -11.38 10.42 -4.16
CA VAL A 265 -12.15 9.23 -3.78
C VAL A 265 -11.23 8.10 -3.34
N VAL A 266 -10.23 7.79 -4.17
CA VAL A 266 -9.24 6.75 -3.88
C VAL A 266 -8.48 7.06 -2.61
N GLN A 267 -8.00 8.29 -2.44
CA GLN A 267 -7.28 8.72 -1.24
C GLN A 267 -8.10 8.51 0.04
N LEU A 268 -9.37 8.86 0.05
CA LEU A 268 -10.25 8.68 1.21
C LEU A 268 -10.58 7.21 1.45
N SER A 269 -10.92 6.48 0.39
CA SER A 269 -11.30 5.06 0.48
C SER A 269 -10.13 4.19 0.92
N GLU A 270 -8.93 4.39 0.37
CA GLU A 270 -7.73 3.62 0.70
C GLU A 270 -7.11 4.00 2.04
N SER A 271 -7.50 5.13 2.63
CA SER A 271 -7.00 5.58 3.93
C SER A 271 -7.15 4.54 5.03
N TRP A 272 -8.14 3.66 4.93
CA TRP A 272 -8.42 2.62 5.91
C TRP A 272 -7.63 1.31 5.69
N TYR A 273 -6.94 1.13 4.55
CA TYR A 273 -6.30 -0.14 4.16
C TYR A 273 -5.10 -0.53 5.03
N PHE A 274 -4.57 0.38 5.84
CA PHE A 274 -3.55 0.03 6.83
C PHE A 274 -4.09 -0.79 8.01
N ILE A 275 -5.39 -0.66 8.34
CA ILE A 275 -6.01 -1.30 9.50
C ILE A 275 -5.93 -2.84 9.42
N PRO A 276 -6.41 -3.49 8.33
CA PRO A 276 -6.34 -4.95 8.25
C PRO A 276 -4.90 -5.46 8.30
N VAL A 277 -3.94 -4.75 7.69
CA VAL A 277 -2.53 -5.14 7.73
C VAL A 277 -1.99 -5.10 9.15
N ALA A 278 -2.30 -4.05 9.93
CA ALA A 278 -1.86 -3.93 11.32
C ALA A 278 -2.46 -5.01 12.22
N ILE A 279 -3.74 -5.30 12.07
CA ILE A 279 -4.43 -6.34 12.88
C ILE A 279 -3.90 -7.72 12.52
N VAL A 280 -3.85 -8.05 11.23
CA VAL A 280 -3.44 -9.38 10.77
C VAL A 280 -2.01 -9.67 11.19
N THR A 281 -1.06 -8.74 11.00
CA THR A 281 0.33 -8.94 11.42
C THR A 281 0.48 -9.15 12.94
N SER A 282 -0.41 -8.58 13.74
CA SER A 282 -0.39 -8.73 15.20
C SER A 282 -1.03 -10.03 15.68
N VAL A 283 -2.14 -10.45 15.06
CA VAL A 283 -2.96 -11.58 15.53
C VAL A 283 -2.54 -12.91 14.90
N PHE A 284 -2.05 -12.87 13.66
CA PHE A 284 -1.79 -14.07 12.87
C PHE A 284 -0.76 -15.04 13.49
N PRO A 285 0.34 -14.59 14.14
CA PRO A 285 1.26 -15.50 14.83
C PRO A 285 0.57 -16.33 15.92
N ALA A 286 -0.38 -15.73 16.66
CA ALA A 286 -1.13 -16.44 17.70
C ALA A 286 -2.12 -17.47 17.09
N ILE A 287 -2.64 -17.22 15.88
CA ILE A 287 -3.46 -18.16 15.12
C ILE A 287 -2.60 -19.37 14.69
N MET A 288 -1.41 -19.10 14.14
CA MET A 288 -0.50 -20.16 13.67
C MET A 288 0.01 -21.04 14.82
N ASN A 289 0.28 -20.47 15.98
CA ASN A 289 0.64 -21.26 17.16
C ASN A 289 -0.48 -22.22 17.57
N ALA A 290 -1.75 -21.80 17.46
CA ALA A 290 -2.88 -22.69 17.76
C ALA A 290 -2.96 -23.88 16.78
N LYS A 291 -2.51 -23.74 15.54
CA LYS A 291 -2.49 -24.84 14.55
C LYS A 291 -1.65 -26.03 14.98
N ARG A 292 -0.57 -25.78 15.76
CA ARG A 292 0.34 -26.84 16.24
C ARG A 292 -0.28 -27.71 17.32
N ASP A 293 -1.21 -27.12 18.10
CA ASP A 293 -1.71 -27.75 19.33
C ASP A 293 -3.15 -28.26 19.15
N ASP A 294 -4.00 -27.54 18.39
CA ASP A 294 -5.43 -27.81 18.29
C ASP A 294 -6.03 -27.22 16.99
N THR A 295 -6.42 -28.11 16.08
CA THR A 295 -7.01 -27.74 14.78
C THR A 295 -8.35 -27.02 14.91
N GLU A 296 -9.19 -27.39 15.87
CA GLU A 296 -10.49 -26.74 16.10
C GLU A 296 -10.30 -25.30 16.58
N ARG A 297 -9.39 -25.12 17.55
CA ARG A 297 -9.01 -23.82 18.07
C ARG A 297 -8.41 -22.93 16.97
N TYR A 298 -7.60 -23.49 16.07
CA TYR A 298 -7.04 -22.80 14.91
C TYR A 298 -8.16 -22.31 13.99
N GLN A 299 -9.08 -23.16 13.58
CA GLN A 299 -10.19 -22.79 12.70
C GLN A 299 -11.09 -21.72 13.35
N LYS A 300 -11.41 -21.85 14.63
CA LYS A 300 -12.19 -20.87 15.38
C LYS A 300 -11.52 -19.50 15.44
N ARG A 301 -10.20 -19.44 15.67
CA ARG A 301 -9.45 -18.19 15.68
C ARG A 301 -9.39 -17.56 14.29
N LEU A 302 -9.19 -18.35 13.24
CA LEU A 302 -9.18 -17.90 11.86
C LEU A 302 -10.56 -17.34 11.46
N GLN A 303 -11.65 -18.02 11.82
CA GLN A 303 -13.02 -17.52 11.59
C GLN A 303 -13.25 -16.19 12.33
N ASN A 304 -12.87 -16.09 13.61
CA ASN A 304 -13.02 -14.86 14.38
C ASN A 304 -12.22 -13.70 13.76
N MET A 305 -11.07 -13.97 13.15
CA MET A 305 -10.29 -12.96 12.43
C MET A 305 -11.05 -12.46 11.19
N TYR A 306 -11.65 -13.37 10.38
CA TYR A 306 -12.46 -12.95 9.24
C TYR A 306 -13.71 -12.19 9.67
N ASP A 307 -14.38 -12.63 10.74
CA ASP A 307 -15.52 -11.91 11.32
C ASP A 307 -15.13 -10.49 11.71
N LEU A 308 -13.99 -10.31 12.39
CA LEU A 308 -13.47 -9.01 12.77
C LEU A 308 -13.20 -8.12 11.56
N MET A 309 -12.56 -8.68 10.51
CA MET A 309 -12.27 -7.95 9.27
C MET A 309 -13.55 -7.44 8.60
N VAL A 310 -14.56 -8.29 8.50
CA VAL A 310 -15.86 -7.91 7.91
C VAL A 310 -16.56 -6.85 8.76
N TRP A 311 -16.63 -7.04 10.09
CA TRP A 311 -17.29 -6.07 10.96
C TRP A 311 -16.69 -4.68 10.86
N MET A 312 -15.37 -4.62 10.90
CA MET A 312 -14.68 -3.33 10.84
C MET A 312 -14.86 -2.67 9.47
N SER A 313 -14.64 -3.41 8.38
CA SER A 313 -14.79 -2.86 7.03
C SER A 313 -16.22 -2.48 6.68
N LEU A 314 -17.21 -3.28 7.12
CA LEU A 314 -18.63 -2.97 6.94
C LEU A 314 -19.03 -1.70 7.71
N SER A 315 -18.57 -1.57 8.97
CA SER A 315 -18.81 -0.36 9.75
C SER A 315 -18.23 0.88 9.08
N ILE A 316 -16.98 0.80 8.58
CA ILE A 316 -16.34 1.89 7.84
C ILE A 316 -17.13 2.20 6.55
N ALA A 317 -17.52 1.19 5.78
CA ALA A 317 -18.26 1.37 4.54
C ALA A 317 -19.62 2.04 4.77
N ILE A 318 -20.39 1.58 5.75
CA ILE A 318 -21.68 2.16 6.11
C ILE A 318 -21.49 3.62 6.54
N VAL A 319 -20.63 3.89 7.52
CA VAL A 319 -20.39 5.23 8.03
C VAL A 319 -19.93 6.17 6.91
N THR A 320 -18.97 5.73 6.09
CA THR A 320 -18.47 6.55 4.97
C THR A 320 -19.55 6.81 3.93
N THR A 321 -20.39 5.82 3.61
CA THR A 321 -21.49 6.00 2.64
C THR A 321 -22.46 7.09 3.07
N PHE A 322 -22.86 7.14 4.34
CA PHE A 322 -23.77 8.17 4.83
C PHE A 322 -23.10 9.52 5.06
N ILE A 323 -21.82 9.54 5.44
CA ILE A 323 -21.10 10.79 5.73
C ILE A 323 -20.52 11.43 4.46
N SER A 324 -20.24 10.66 3.40
CA SER A 324 -19.53 11.16 2.23
C SER A 324 -20.14 12.42 1.60
N PRO A 325 -21.46 12.59 1.43
CA PRO A 325 -22.02 13.82 0.87
C PRO A 325 -21.74 15.04 1.75
N LEU A 326 -21.88 14.89 3.06
CA LEU A 326 -21.59 15.95 4.03
C LEU A 326 -20.08 16.26 4.08
N ALA A 327 -19.24 15.20 4.12
CA ALA A 327 -17.79 15.35 4.15
C ALA A 327 -17.26 16.09 2.93
N TYR A 328 -17.74 15.75 1.71
CA TYR A 328 -17.32 16.45 0.50
C TYR A 328 -17.74 17.92 0.50
N ARG A 329 -18.95 18.24 0.95
CA ARG A 329 -19.42 19.63 1.05
C ARG A 329 -18.64 20.48 2.04
N ILE A 330 -18.16 19.87 3.13
CA ILE A 330 -17.37 20.59 4.16
C ILE A 330 -15.91 20.71 3.76
N ILE A 331 -15.32 19.65 3.16
CA ILE A 331 -13.88 19.54 2.96
C ILE A 331 -13.47 20.04 1.58
N TYR A 332 -14.28 19.80 0.54
CA TYR A 332 -13.92 20.06 -0.85
C TYR A 332 -14.78 21.16 -1.47
N LYS A 333 -14.20 21.88 -2.45
CA LYS A 333 -14.93 22.80 -3.32
C LYS A 333 -15.97 22.06 -4.15
N GLU A 334 -16.97 22.80 -4.66
CA GLU A 334 -18.13 22.29 -5.39
C GLU A 334 -17.74 21.35 -6.56
N GLU A 335 -16.69 21.68 -7.29
CA GLU A 335 -16.20 20.91 -8.43
C GLU A 335 -15.82 19.44 -8.11
N PHE A 336 -15.60 19.11 -6.83
CA PHE A 336 -15.29 17.75 -6.35
C PHE A 336 -16.53 17.01 -5.80
N TRP A 337 -17.68 17.64 -5.65
CA TRP A 337 -18.83 17.05 -4.94
C TRP A 337 -19.39 15.79 -5.60
N SER A 338 -19.21 15.64 -6.93
CA SER A 338 -19.56 14.40 -7.63
C SER A 338 -18.80 13.19 -7.08
N GLY A 339 -17.59 13.37 -6.55
CA GLY A 339 -16.78 12.34 -5.90
C GLY A 339 -17.44 11.72 -4.67
N ALA A 340 -18.37 12.42 -4.00
CA ALA A 340 -19.08 11.90 -2.82
C ALA A 340 -19.86 10.62 -3.14
N HIS A 341 -20.61 10.61 -4.26
CA HIS A 341 -21.36 9.43 -4.69
C HIS A 341 -20.44 8.29 -5.12
N VAL A 342 -19.31 8.62 -5.76
CA VAL A 342 -18.32 7.64 -6.17
C VAL A 342 -17.65 7.01 -4.94
N LEU A 343 -17.32 7.82 -3.91
CA LEU A 343 -16.77 7.35 -2.64
C LEU A 343 -17.73 6.40 -1.93
N SER A 344 -19.04 6.70 -1.93
CA SER A 344 -20.04 5.85 -1.30
C SER A 344 -20.14 4.45 -1.92
N VAL A 345 -19.70 4.27 -3.17
CA VAL A 345 -19.59 2.96 -3.82
C VAL A 345 -18.18 2.37 -3.63
N HIS A 346 -17.13 3.16 -3.88
CA HIS A 346 -15.76 2.68 -3.86
C HIS A 346 -15.35 2.15 -2.48
N VAL A 347 -15.83 2.73 -1.40
CA VAL A 347 -15.46 2.31 -0.03
C VAL A 347 -15.85 0.86 0.28
N TRP A 348 -16.88 0.32 -0.39
CA TRP A 348 -17.30 -1.09 -0.21
C TRP A 348 -16.26 -2.08 -0.72
N ALA A 349 -15.38 -1.68 -1.64
CA ALA A 349 -14.23 -2.48 -2.05
C ALA A 349 -13.29 -2.79 -0.86
N GLY A 350 -13.28 -1.92 0.16
CA GLY A 350 -12.55 -2.12 1.40
C GLY A 350 -12.87 -3.42 2.12
N ILE A 351 -14.12 -3.93 2.02
CA ILE A 351 -14.51 -5.23 2.63
C ILE A 351 -13.63 -6.36 2.08
N PHE A 352 -13.43 -6.35 0.76
CA PHE A 352 -12.61 -7.36 0.09
C PHE A 352 -11.11 -7.15 0.33
N VAL A 353 -10.66 -5.93 0.50
CA VAL A 353 -9.27 -5.63 0.91
C VAL A 353 -8.98 -6.13 2.31
N PHE A 354 -9.90 -5.95 3.26
CA PHE A 354 -9.77 -6.45 4.62
C PHE A 354 -9.72 -7.98 4.65
N LEU A 355 -10.67 -8.64 4.01
CA LEU A 355 -10.69 -10.10 3.87
C LEU A 355 -9.46 -10.60 3.10
N GLY A 356 -9.10 -9.93 2.02
CA GLY A 356 -7.94 -10.25 1.19
C GLY A 356 -6.62 -10.17 1.93
N SER A 357 -6.46 -9.20 2.85
CA SER A 357 -5.28 -9.07 3.70
C SER A 357 -5.15 -10.26 4.66
N ALA A 358 -6.23 -10.64 5.32
CA ALA A 358 -6.26 -11.78 6.23
C ALA A 358 -6.04 -13.11 5.49
N SER A 359 -6.74 -13.30 4.38
CA SER A 359 -6.60 -14.46 3.50
C SER A 359 -5.19 -14.55 2.89
N GLY A 360 -4.57 -13.42 2.54
CA GLY A 360 -3.21 -13.37 2.01
C GLY A 360 -2.17 -13.93 2.98
N GLN A 361 -2.25 -13.58 4.25
CA GLN A 361 -1.36 -14.12 5.28
C GLN A 361 -1.56 -15.64 5.47
N TYR A 362 -2.81 -16.10 5.45
CA TYR A 362 -3.10 -17.54 5.47
C TYR A 362 -2.44 -18.25 4.27
N LEU A 363 -2.64 -17.76 3.05
CA LEU A 363 -2.08 -18.38 1.85
C LEU A 363 -0.54 -18.45 1.89
N ILE A 364 0.11 -17.41 2.42
CA ILE A 364 1.57 -17.37 2.58
C ILE A 364 2.01 -18.41 3.62
N ALA A 365 1.34 -18.48 4.77
CA ALA A 365 1.69 -19.37 5.86
C ALA A 365 1.46 -20.85 5.52
N GLU A 366 0.47 -21.16 4.68
CA GLU A 366 0.20 -22.51 4.17
C GLU A 366 1.04 -22.87 2.93
N GLY A 367 1.93 -21.96 2.47
CA GLY A 367 2.77 -22.19 1.30
C GLY A 367 2.03 -22.02 -0.04
N TYR A 368 0.83 -21.47 -0.05
CA TYR A 368 0.01 -21.26 -1.26
C TYR A 368 0.32 -19.92 -1.95
N THR A 369 1.59 -19.52 -2.00
CA THR A 369 2.02 -18.25 -2.58
C THR A 369 1.62 -18.09 -4.05
N LYS A 370 1.61 -19.20 -4.83
CA LYS A 370 1.15 -19.19 -6.23
C LYS A 370 -0.34 -18.84 -6.33
N ILE A 371 -1.17 -19.30 -5.41
CA ILE A 371 -2.60 -18.97 -5.37
C ILE A 371 -2.77 -17.49 -5.03
N SER A 372 -1.99 -16.96 -4.10
CA SER A 372 -2.00 -15.54 -3.77
C SER A 372 -1.63 -14.66 -4.97
N LEU A 373 -0.61 -15.05 -5.74
CA LEU A 373 -0.22 -14.35 -6.96
C LEU A 373 -1.33 -14.42 -8.03
N MET A 374 -1.86 -15.63 -8.27
CA MET A 374 -2.90 -15.86 -9.28
C MET A 374 -4.15 -15.03 -9.01
N ARG A 375 -4.64 -14.97 -7.76
CA ARG A 375 -5.82 -14.16 -7.43
C ARG A 375 -5.62 -12.67 -7.68
N THR A 376 -4.41 -12.15 -7.40
CA THR A 376 -4.07 -10.74 -7.68
C THR A 376 -4.03 -10.48 -9.19
N ALA A 377 -3.43 -11.38 -9.96
CA ALA A 377 -3.38 -11.27 -11.42
C ALA A 377 -4.79 -11.33 -12.06
N VAL A 378 -5.63 -12.26 -11.61
CA VAL A 378 -7.03 -12.36 -12.07
C VAL A 378 -7.81 -11.11 -11.68
N GLY A 379 -7.64 -10.60 -10.46
CA GLY A 379 -8.26 -9.34 -10.05
C GLY A 379 -7.85 -8.16 -10.92
N ALA A 380 -6.56 -8.03 -11.22
CA ALA A 380 -6.06 -6.99 -12.12
C ALA A 380 -6.66 -7.10 -13.53
N LEU A 381 -6.72 -8.31 -14.08
CA LEU A 381 -7.31 -8.55 -15.39
C LEU A 381 -8.81 -8.20 -15.41
N VAL A 382 -9.56 -8.64 -14.41
CA VAL A 382 -10.99 -8.31 -14.27
C VAL A 382 -11.19 -6.80 -14.14
N ASN A 383 -10.35 -6.13 -13.36
CA ASN A 383 -10.41 -4.66 -13.21
C ASN A 383 -10.20 -3.96 -14.56
N ILE A 384 -9.16 -4.33 -15.31
CA ILE A 384 -8.89 -3.75 -16.63
C ILE A 384 -10.06 -3.99 -17.59
N VAL A 385 -10.54 -5.24 -17.68
CA VAL A 385 -11.64 -5.58 -18.59
C VAL A 385 -12.91 -4.80 -18.24
N LEU A 386 -13.27 -4.75 -16.95
CA LEU A 386 -14.46 -4.01 -16.52
C LEU A 386 -14.30 -2.50 -16.73
N ASN A 387 -13.12 -1.93 -16.49
CA ASN A 387 -12.86 -0.52 -16.72
C ASN A 387 -13.03 -0.13 -18.20
N ILE A 388 -12.59 -0.98 -19.16
CA ILE A 388 -12.79 -0.75 -20.61
C ILE A 388 -14.28 -0.54 -20.95
N TYR A 389 -15.17 -1.28 -20.30
CA TYR A 389 -16.61 -1.18 -20.57
C TYR A 389 -17.34 -0.17 -19.68
N LEU A 390 -16.96 -0.04 -18.41
CA LEU A 390 -17.72 0.72 -17.43
C LEU A 390 -17.32 2.20 -17.38
N ILE A 391 -16.03 2.53 -17.58
CA ILE A 391 -15.60 3.94 -17.55
C ILE A 391 -16.24 4.74 -18.69
N PRO A 392 -16.24 4.31 -19.96
CA PRO A 392 -16.89 5.06 -21.02
C PRO A 392 -18.41 5.25 -20.83
N LYS A 393 -19.05 4.31 -20.11
CA LYS A 393 -20.50 4.32 -19.93
C LYS A 393 -20.97 5.05 -18.67
N TYR A 394 -20.20 4.95 -17.58
CA TYR A 394 -20.59 5.44 -16.26
C TYR A 394 -19.58 6.42 -15.64
N GLY A 395 -18.58 6.85 -16.41
CA GLY A 395 -17.56 7.79 -15.91
C GLY A 395 -16.74 7.19 -14.75
N ILE A 396 -16.35 8.03 -13.81
CA ILE A 396 -15.58 7.61 -12.61
C ILE A 396 -16.36 6.66 -11.69
N MET A 397 -17.70 6.66 -11.76
CA MET A 397 -18.52 5.66 -11.08
C MET A 397 -18.27 4.26 -11.66
N GLY A 398 -18.06 4.16 -12.99
CA GLY A 398 -17.69 2.92 -13.66
C GLY A 398 -16.38 2.34 -13.13
N ALA A 399 -15.38 3.20 -12.88
CA ALA A 399 -14.11 2.79 -12.27
C ALA A 399 -14.32 2.24 -10.83
N ALA A 400 -15.15 2.90 -10.02
CA ALA A 400 -15.46 2.45 -8.67
C ALA A 400 -16.16 1.08 -8.65
N ILE A 401 -17.12 0.86 -9.57
CA ILE A 401 -17.82 -0.42 -9.71
C ILE A 401 -16.85 -1.51 -10.20
N ALA A 402 -15.99 -1.20 -11.18
CA ALA A 402 -14.98 -2.13 -11.69
C ALA A 402 -14.02 -2.57 -10.58
N THR A 403 -13.55 -1.64 -9.75
CA THR A 403 -12.68 -1.91 -8.60
C THR A 403 -13.38 -2.77 -7.56
N LEU A 404 -14.64 -2.46 -7.22
CA LEU A 404 -15.44 -3.25 -6.29
C LEU A 404 -15.59 -4.70 -6.77
N ALA A 405 -15.95 -4.90 -8.04
CA ALA A 405 -16.13 -6.22 -8.65
C ALA A 405 -14.81 -6.99 -8.77
N ALA A 406 -13.72 -6.32 -9.16
CA ALA A 406 -12.40 -6.92 -9.27
C ALA A 406 -11.87 -7.41 -7.91
N TYR A 407 -12.07 -6.63 -6.86
CA TYR A 407 -11.65 -6.97 -5.50
C TYR A 407 -12.50 -8.12 -4.94
N PHE A 408 -13.80 -8.16 -5.25
CA PHE A 408 -14.65 -9.31 -4.96
C PHE A 408 -14.13 -10.58 -5.62
N VAL A 409 -13.90 -10.56 -6.95
CA VAL A 409 -13.40 -11.71 -7.70
C VAL A 409 -12.06 -12.17 -7.19
N ALA A 410 -11.09 -11.25 -7.00
CA ALA A 410 -9.77 -11.58 -6.47
C ALA A 410 -9.86 -12.26 -5.10
N THR A 411 -10.72 -11.74 -4.21
CA THR A 411 -10.83 -12.23 -2.84
C THR A 411 -11.49 -13.62 -2.79
N PHE A 412 -12.53 -13.85 -3.59
CA PHE A 412 -13.30 -15.10 -3.58
C PHE A 412 -12.87 -16.12 -4.63
N LEU A 413 -11.87 -15.84 -5.45
CA LEU A 413 -11.29 -16.83 -6.38
C LEU A 413 -10.87 -18.14 -5.67
N ILE A 414 -10.47 -18.04 -4.41
CA ILE A 414 -10.06 -19.17 -3.57
C ILE A 414 -11.19 -20.17 -3.30
N LEU A 415 -12.46 -19.80 -3.51
CA LEU A 415 -13.61 -20.69 -3.39
C LEU A 415 -13.62 -21.83 -4.44
N ILE A 416 -13.14 -21.53 -5.65
CA ILE A 416 -13.12 -22.50 -6.74
C ILE A 416 -11.90 -23.41 -6.71
N ILE A 417 -10.94 -23.13 -5.84
CA ILE A 417 -9.70 -23.90 -5.70
C ILE A 417 -9.86 -24.91 -4.57
N PRO A 418 -9.81 -26.24 -4.84
CA PRO A 418 -10.10 -27.27 -3.82
C PRO A 418 -9.27 -27.12 -2.54
N LYS A 419 -7.98 -26.75 -2.66
CA LYS A 419 -7.06 -26.60 -1.50
C LYS A 419 -7.44 -25.45 -0.56
N THR A 420 -8.16 -24.45 -1.04
CA THR A 420 -8.51 -23.24 -0.29
C THR A 420 -10.02 -23.04 -0.15
N HIS A 421 -10.82 -23.97 -0.65
CA HIS A 421 -12.29 -23.91 -0.65
C HIS A 421 -12.86 -23.68 0.76
N GLN A 422 -12.39 -24.45 1.76
CA GLN A 422 -12.84 -24.30 3.14
C GLN A 422 -12.60 -22.90 3.69
N GLN A 423 -11.46 -22.29 3.38
CA GLN A 423 -11.16 -20.93 3.76
C GLN A 423 -12.11 -19.93 3.08
N GLY A 424 -12.37 -20.11 1.79
CA GLY A 424 -13.34 -19.30 1.06
C GLY A 424 -14.75 -19.36 1.70
N LEU A 425 -15.19 -20.54 2.15
CA LEU A 425 -16.45 -20.70 2.87
C LEU A 425 -16.45 -19.98 4.22
N MET A 426 -15.32 -19.99 4.95
CA MET A 426 -15.21 -19.25 6.21
C MET A 426 -15.36 -17.74 5.97
N MET A 427 -14.76 -17.20 4.90
CA MET A 427 -14.89 -15.80 4.51
C MET A 427 -16.33 -15.45 4.10
N LEU A 428 -17.03 -16.32 3.36
CA LEU A 428 -18.44 -16.15 3.05
C LEU A 428 -19.32 -16.15 4.30
N LYS A 429 -19.10 -17.07 5.24
CA LYS A 429 -19.81 -17.08 6.53
C LYS A 429 -19.67 -15.76 7.28
N SER A 430 -18.48 -15.16 7.26
CA SER A 430 -18.24 -13.85 7.84
C SER A 430 -18.97 -12.74 7.07
N LEU A 431 -18.90 -12.74 5.74
CA LEU A 431 -19.53 -11.72 4.89
C LEU A 431 -21.06 -11.67 5.07
N PHE A 432 -21.71 -12.83 5.16
CA PHE A 432 -23.15 -12.94 5.41
C PHE A 432 -23.52 -12.93 6.90
N LEU A 433 -22.57 -12.64 7.78
CA LEU A 433 -22.76 -12.53 9.23
C LEU A 433 -23.34 -13.77 9.89
N VAL A 434 -23.20 -14.95 9.25
CA VAL A 434 -23.76 -16.23 9.71
C VAL A 434 -23.27 -16.58 11.11
N THR A 435 -21.98 -16.36 11.39
CA THR A 435 -21.38 -16.61 12.70
C THR A 435 -21.95 -15.71 13.80
N LEU A 436 -22.37 -14.48 13.47
CA LEU A 436 -23.05 -13.59 14.40
C LEU A 436 -24.45 -14.11 14.73
N PHE A 437 -25.26 -14.39 13.73
CA PHE A 437 -26.60 -14.90 13.93
C PHE A 437 -26.58 -16.20 14.74
N GLN A 438 -25.64 -17.10 14.48
CA GLN A 438 -25.46 -18.32 15.27
C GLN A 438 -25.08 -18.04 16.74
N LYS A 439 -24.30 -17.00 17.02
CA LYS A 439 -23.96 -16.59 18.40
C LYS A 439 -25.16 -15.94 19.12
N ILE A 440 -26.01 -15.21 18.39
CA ILE A 440 -27.22 -14.57 18.96
C ILE A 440 -28.28 -15.63 19.29
N ILE A 441 -28.50 -16.60 18.40
CA ILE A 441 -29.50 -17.68 18.59
C ILE A 441 -29.09 -18.67 19.69
N LYS A 442 -27.79 -18.84 19.95
CA LYS A 442 -27.28 -19.72 21.03
C LYS A 442 -27.23 -19.06 22.40
N ARG A 443 -27.53 -17.77 22.53
CA ARG A 443 -27.75 -17.05 23.79
C ARG A 443 -29.23 -17.01 24.16
#